data_a6d179d1e2898aa409081a5152c00dc0
#
_entry.id   a6d179d1e2898aa409081a5152c00dc0
#
_cell.length_a   1.000
_cell.length_b   1.000
_cell.length_c   1.000
_cell.angle_alpha   90.00
_cell.angle_beta   90.00
_cell.angle_gamma   90.00
#
_symmetry.space_group_name_H-M   'P 1'
#
loop_
_entity.id
_entity.type
_entity.pdbx_description
1 polymer ?
#
loop_
_entity_poly.entity_id
_entity_poly.type
_entity_poly.pdbx_seq_one_letter_code
_entity_poly.pdbx_strand_id
1 'polypeptide(L)'
;MLHTPICDLLGIEKPVFQGGMAWIADASLASAVSEAGGLGIIAAMNANAEWLRNEIHELRAKTDKPFGVNVMLMSPFADEVAQVVIDEQVPVVVTGAGNPTKYMKAWVAAGIKVVPVCASVGLARMVERA
;
A
#
# COMPACT_ATOMS: atom_id res chain seq x y z
N MET A 1 -25.27 -1.72 5.25
CA MET A 1 -23.83 -1.49 5.47
C MET A 1 -23.38 -0.37 4.54
N LEU A 2 -22.49 0.53 4.96
CA LEU A 2 -22.02 1.61 4.10
C LEU A 2 -21.12 1.04 3.00
N HIS A 3 -21.52 1.22 1.75
CA HIS A 3 -20.75 0.88 0.56
C HIS A 3 -20.45 2.15 -0.24
N THR A 4 -19.24 2.32 -0.70
CA THR A 4 -18.80 3.53 -1.42
C THR A 4 -17.99 3.13 -2.66
N PRO A 5 -17.80 4.04 -3.64
CA PRO A 5 -17.00 3.74 -4.82
C PRO A 5 -15.57 3.24 -4.54
N ILE A 6 -15.00 3.61 -3.38
CA ILE A 6 -13.68 3.10 -2.98
C ILE A 6 -13.70 1.59 -2.69
N CYS A 7 -14.84 1.07 -2.22
CA CYS A 7 -14.99 -0.36 -1.99
C CYS A 7 -14.89 -1.14 -3.31
N ASP A 8 -15.58 -0.66 -4.36
CA ASP A 8 -15.52 -1.27 -5.69
C ASP A 8 -14.13 -1.15 -6.30
N LEU A 9 -13.51 0.02 -6.16
CA LEU A 9 -12.17 0.28 -6.72
C LEU A 9 -11.10 -0.64 -6.14
N LEU A 10 -11.16 -0.92 -4.84
CA LEU A 10 -10.13 -1.68 -4.11
C LEU A 10 -10.54 -3.12 -3.80
N GLY A 11 -11.77 -3.52 -4.10
CA GLY A 11 -12.29 -4.87 -3.81
C GLY A 11 -12.49 -5.14 -2.32
N ILE A 12 -12.77 -4.10 -1.51
CA ILE A 12 -12.99 -4.21 -0.06
C ILE A 12 -14.48 -4.08 0.28
N GLU A 13 -14.91 -4.67 1.39
CA GLU A 13 -16.31 -4.66 1.82
C GLU A 13 -16.69 -3.37 2.56
N LYS A 14 -15.75 -2.81 3.30
CA LYS A 14 -15.94 -1.63 4.16
C LYS A 14 -14.97 -0.53 3.75
N PRO A 15 -15.41 0.74 3.65
CA PRO A 15 -14.53 1.84 3.28
C PRO A 15 -13.64 2.27 4.47
N VAL A 16 -12.84 1.33 4.97
CA VAL A 16 -11.94 1.53 6.12
C VAL A 16 -10.54 1.09 5.73
N PHE A 17 -9.57 1.97 5.94
CA PHE A 17 -8.15 1.69 5.75
C PHE A 17 -7.46 1.67 7.11
N GLN A 18 -6.72 0.64 7.39
CA GLN A 18 -5.75 0.68 8.47
C GLN A 18 -4.47 1.30 7.94
N GLY A 19 -4.12 2.47 8.41
CA GLY A 19 -2.93 3.19 7.98
C GLY A 19 -1.63 2.45 8.32
N GLY A 20 -0.59 2.69 7.54
CA GLY A 20 0.74 2.18 7.85
C GLY A 20 1.26 2.79 9.16
N MET A 21 1.52 1.95 10.14
CA MET A 21 2.09 2.33 11.43
C MET A 21 3.44 1.66 11.59
N ALA A 22 4.45 2.50 11.75
CA ALA A 22 5.82 2.07 11.98
C ALA A 22 5.93 1.00 13.05
N TRP A 23 6.60 -0.11 12.76
CA TRP A 23 6.89 -1.20 13.69
C TRP A 23 5.66 -1.96 14.22
N ILE A 24 4.45 -1.57 13.81
CA ILE A 24 3.19 -2.15 14.30
C ILE A 24 2.41 -2.80 13.17
N ALA A 25 2.32 -2.14 12.02
CA ALA A 25 1.54 -2.62 10.87
C ALA A 25 2.32 -3.67 10.08
N ASP A 26 2.33 -4.88 10.58
CA ASP A 26 2.92 -6.09 10.02
C ASP A 26 1.88 -6.95 9.28
N ALA A 27 2.30 -8.12 8.80
CA ALA A 27 1.42 -9.08 8.16
C ALA A 27 0.26 -9.54 9.04
N SER A 28 0.47 -9.63 10.35
CA SER A 28 -0.55 -10.09 11.30
C SER A 28 -1.70 -9.09 11.41
N LEU A 29 -1.37 -7.80 11.63
CA LEU A 29 -2.38 -6.75 11.70
C LEU A 29 -3.07 -6.54 10.35
N ALA A 30 -2.29 -6.44 9.27
CA ALA A 30 -2.84 -6.18 7.94
C ALA A 30 -3.78 -7.30 7.47
N SER A 31 -3.42 -8.57 7.69
CA SER A 31 -4.30 -9.69 7.35
C SER A 31 -5.59 -9.67 8.14
N ALA A 32 -5.54 -9.39 9.44
CA ALA A 32 -6.75 -9.33 10.29
C ALA A 32 -7.71 -8.22 9.83
N VAL A 33 -7.19 -7.05 9.45
CA VAL A 33 -8.01 -5.94 8.92
C VAL A 33 -8.63 -6.30 7.57
N SER A 34 -7.85 -6.91 6.67
CA SER A 34 -8.35 -7.35 5.36
C SER A 34 -9.43 -8.43 5.51
N GLU A 35 -9.26 -9.41 6.40
CA GLU A 35 -10.27 -10.41 6.72
C GLU A 35 -11.55 -9.79 7.28
N ALA A 36 -11.43 -8.72 8.07
CA ALA A 36 -12.58 -7.98 8.58
C ALA A 36 -13.31 -7.12 7.52
N GLY A 37 -12.81 -7.11 6.28
CA GLY A 37 -13.42 -6.44 5.13
C GLY A 37 -12.92 -5.02 4.85
N GLY A 38 -11.93 -4.54 5.59
CA GLY A 38 -11.23 -3.28 5.31
C GLY A 38 -10.00 -3.47 4.41
N LEU A 39 -9.17 -2.45 4.29
CA LEU A 39 -7.85 -2.53 3.67
C LEU A 39 -6.76 -2.56 4.74
N GLY A 40 -6.18 -3.73 4.98
CA GLY A 40 -4.99 -3.87 5.79
C GLY A 40 -3.74 -3.43 5.03
N ILE A 41 -2.83 -2.71 5.67
CA ILE A 41 -1.67 -2.11 5.01
C ILE A 41 -0.41 -2.44 5.80
N ILE A 42 0.53 -3.15 5.16
CA ILE A 42 1.87 -3.41 5.72
C ILE A 42 2.70 -2.13 5.64
N ALA A 43 3.32 -1.72 6.74
CA ALA A 43 4.20 -0.55 6.78
C ALA A 43 5.65 -0.96 6.47
N ALA A 44 6.10 -0.75 5.24
CA ALA A 44 7.47 -1.08 4.84
C ALA A 44 8.53 -0.16 5.46
N MET A 45 8.19 1.07 5.78
CA MET A 45 9.06 2.05 6.48
C MET A 45 10.54 2.04 6.05
N ASN A 46 11.44 1.70 6.99
CA ASN A 46 12.88 1.52 6.78
C ASN A 46 13.25 0.04 6.63
N ALA A 47 12.28 -0.82 6.33
CA ALA A 47 12.56 -2.21 6.03
C ALA A 47 13.12 -2.37 4.62
N ASN A 48 13.94 -3.42 4.45
CA ASN A 48 14.49 -3.78 3.14
C ASN A 48 13.54 -4.67 2.33
N ALA A 49 13.93 -4.99 1.10
CA ALA A 49 13.13 -5.83 0.20
C ALA A 49 12.84 -7.22 0.77
N GLU A 50 13.81 -7.86 1.41
CA GLU A 50 13.67 -9.22 1.96
C GLU A 50 12.60 -9.27 3.06
N TRP A 51 12.66 -8.33 3.99
CA TRP A 51 11.66 -8.23 5.06
C TRP A 51 10.26 -8.04 4.47
N LEU A 52 10.10 -7.11 3.51
CA LEU A 52 8.80 -6.85 2.91
C LEU A 52 8.25 -8.09 2.17
N ARG A 53 9.09 -8.81 1.42
CA ARG A 53 8.67 -10.05 0.76
C ARG A 53 8.16 -11.09 1.77
N ASN A 54 8.86 -11.26 2.87
CA ASN A 54 8.47 -12.18 3.93
C ASN A 54 7.12 -11.80 4.54
N GLU A 55 6.89 -10.51 4.83
CA GLU A 55 5.62 -10.01 5.33
C GLU A 55 4.47 -10.23 4.33
N ILE A 56 4.70 -9.98 3.04
CA ILE A 56 3.69 -10.22 2.00
C ILE A 56 3.33 -11.70 1.91
N HIS A 57 4.32 -12.59 1.94
CA HIS A 57 4.09 -14.03 1.90
C HIS A 57 3.36 -14.52 3.16
N GLU A 58 3.73 -14.02 4.32
CA GLU A 58 3.03 -14.33 5.58
C GLU A 58 1.58 -13.84 5.57
N LEU A 59 1.32 -12.64 5.05
CA LEU A 59 -0.03 -12.11 4.90
C LEU A 59 -0.87 -12.99 3.98
N ARG A 60 -0.33 -13.36 2.81
CA ARG A 60 -1.02 -14.21 1.84
C ARG A 60 -1.30 -15.64 2.34
N ALA A 61 -0.50 -16.12 3.27
CA ALA A 61 -0.76 -17.38 3.95
C ALA A 61 -1.97 -17.31 4.91
N LYS A 62 -2.36 -16.11 5.34
CA LYS A 62 -3.46 -15.87 6.29
C LYS A 62 -4.75 -15.40 5.62
N THR A 63 -4.67 -14.76 4.45
CA THR A 63 -5.83 -14.20 3.76
C THR A 63 -5.61 -14.10 2.25
N ASP A 64 -6.68 -14.26 1.49
CA ASP A 64 -6.75 -13.97 0.05
C ASP A 64 -7.40 -12.61 -0.26
N LYS A 65 -7.77 -11.86 0.77
CA LYS A 65 -8.40 -10.54 0.65
C LYS A 65 -7.40 -9.47 0.19
N PRO A 66 -7.86 -8.38 -0.45
CA PRO A 66 -7.00 -7.27 -0.83
C PRO A 66 -6.27 -6.66 0.36
N PHE A 67 -5.04 -6.25 0.12
CA PHE A 67 -4.19 -5.56 1.09
C PHE A 67 -3.35 -4.48 0.39
N GLY A 68 -2.70 -3.64 1.17
CA GLY A 68 -1.79 -2.63 0.68
C GLY A 68 -0.40 -2.70 1.32
N VAL A 69 0.53 -1.98 0.73
CA VAL A 69 1.85 -1.72 1.29
C VAL A 69 2.06 -0.21 1.36
N ASN A 70 2.51 0.30 2.50
CA ASN A 70 2.89 1.70 2.65
C ASN A 70 4.39 1.85 2.41
N VAL A 71 4.74 2.59 1.35
CA VAL A 71 6.12 2.94 0.99
C VAL A 71 6.45 4.31 1.56
N MET A 72 7.42 4.39 2.47
CA MET A 72 7.97 5.64 2.96
C MET A 72 9.02 6.15 1.97
N LEU A 73 8.71 7.22 1.25
CA LEU A 73 9.54 7.72 0.14
C LEU A 73 10.90 8.30 0.56
N MET A 74 11.05 8.66 1.83
CA MET A 74 12.32 9.10 2.41
C MET A 74 13.20 7.94 2.91
N SER A 75 12.71 6.70 2.86
CA SER A 75 13.50 5.54 3.26
C SER A 75 14.69 5.32 2.33
N PRO A 76 15.87 4.95 2.84
CA PRO A 76 17.00 4.54 1.99
C PRO A 76 16.69 3.29 1.16
N PHE A 77 15.68 2.51 1.54
CA PHE A 77 15.23 1.30 0.85
C PHE A 77 14.04 1.54 -0.09
N ALA A 78 13.63 2.80 -0.32
CA ALA A 78 12.43 3.11 -1.09
C ALA A 78 12.45 2.50 -2.50
N ASP A 79 13.57 2.53 -3.19
CA ASP A 79 13.69 1.99 -4.55
C ASP A 79 13.50 0.46 -4.59
N GLU A 80 14.13 -0.26 -3.68
CA GLU A 80 13.99 -1.72 -3.63
C GLU A 80 12.60 -2.16 -3.16
N VAL A 81 12.02 -1.47 -2.18
CA VAL A 81 10.65 -1.71 -1.72
C VAL A 81 9.63 -1.40 -2.82
N ALA A 82 9.82 -0.33 -3.57
CA ALA A 82 8.98 0.01 -4.71
C ALA A 82 9.00 -1.09 -5.78
N GLN A 83 10.14 -1.74 -6.00
CA GLN A 83 10.25 -2.86 -6.92
C GLN A 83 9.57 -4.12 -6.37
N VAL A 84 9.70 -4.42 -5.08
CA VAL A 84 8.99 -5.54 -4.43
C VAL A 84 7.48 -5.44 -4.61
N VAL A 85 6.92 -4.23 -4.50
CA VAL A 85 5.48 -3.98 -4.74
C VAL A 85 5.06 -4.46 -6.13
N ILE A 86 5.90 -4.27 -7.15
CA ILE A 86 5.65 -4.75 -8.52
C ILE A 86 5.84 -6.26 -8.62
N ASP A 87 6.97 -6.77 -8.16
CA ASP A 87 7.35 -8.19 -8.27
C ASP A 87 6.31 -9.08 -7.59
N GLU A 88 5.84 -8.66 -6.43
CA GLU A 88 4.83 -9.37 -5.64
C GLU A 88 3.39 -9.04 -6.05
N GLN A 89 3.18 -8.20 -7.07
CA GLN A 89 1.84 -7.84 -7.55
C GLN A 89 0.93 -7.37 -6.41
N VAL A 90 1.41 -6.47 -5.56
CA VAL A 90 0.65 -5.92 -4.44
C VAL A 90 -0.56 -5.14 -4.99
N PRO A 91 -1.79 -5.40 -4.51
CA PRO A 91 -2.98 -4.75 -5.08
C PRO A 91 -3.01 -3.24 -4.93
N VAL A 92 -2.54 -2.74 -3.79
CA VAL A 92 -2.60 -1.31 -3.42
C VAL A 92 -1.28 -0.86 -2.84
N VAL A 93 -0.77 0.26 -3.31
CA VAL A 93 0.38 0.95 -2.70
C VAL A 93 -0.07 2.29 -2.13
N VAL A 94 0.25 2.52 -0.86
CA VAL A 94 0.10 3.81 -0.19
C VAL A 94 1.46 4.44 -0.07
N THR A 95 1.59 5.74 -0.27
CA THR A 95 2.88 6.42 -0.11
C THR A 95 2.79 7.56 0.87
N GLY A 96 3.86 7.79 1.60
CA GLY A 96 4.01 8.92 2.52
C GLY A 96 5.42 9.49 2.49
N ALA A 97 5.59 10.63 3.12
CA ALA A 97 6.88 11.30 3.29
C ALA A 97 7.60 11.62 1.96
N GLY A 98 6.90 12.23 1.01
CA GLY A 98 7.52 12.68 -0.23
C GLY A 98 6.61 12.66 -1.46
N ASN A 99 7.23 12.80 -2.63
CA ASN A 99 6.56 12.81 -3.93
C ASN A 99 6.75 11.45 -4.63
N PRO A 100 5.67 10.70 -4.90
CA PRO A 100 5.75 9.35 -5.49
C PRO A 100 5.93 9.33 -7.02
N THR A 101 5.92 10.45 -7.71
CA THR A 101 5.85 10.52 -9.19
C THR A 101 6.92 9.68 -9.88
N LYS A 102 8.09 9.51 -9.27
CA LYS A 102 9.18 8.65 -9.76
C LYS A 102 8.73 7.21 -10.01
N TYR A 103 7.84 6.68 -9.18
CA TYR A 103 7.42 5.28 -9.21
C TYR A 103 6.05 5.07 -9.87
N MET A 104 5.21 6.10 -9.93
CA MET A 104 3.79 5.97 -10.28
C MET A 104 3.57 5.32 -11.63
N LYS A 105 4.34 5.70 -12.65
CA LYS A 105 4.20 5.14 -14.00
C LYS A 105 4.41 3.61 -14.00
N ALA A 106 5.39 3.11 -13.27
CA ALA A 106 5.68 1.69 -13.18
C ALA A 106 4.58 0.94 -12.40
N TRP A 107 4.13 1.48 -11.28
CA TRP A 107 3.05 0.89 -10.48
C TRP A 107 1.72 0.85 -11.25
N VAL A 108 1.34 1.95 -11.90
CA VAL A 108 0.12 1.99 -12.73
C VAL A 108 0.20 1.01 -13.90
N ALA A 109 1.34 0.93 -14.57
CA ALA A 109 1.57 -0.05 -15.66
C ALA A 109 1.48 -1.50 -15.17
N ALA A 110 1.84 -1.77 -13.91
CA ALA A 110 1.69 -3.07 -13.27
C ALA A 110 0.25 -3.36 -12.77
N GLY A 111 -0.69 -2.43 -12.96
CA GLY A 111 -2.09 -2.57 -12.51
C GLY A 111 -2.31 -2.30 -11.02
N ILE A 112 -1.33 -1.73 -10.33
CA ILE A 112 -1.39 -1.43 -8.90
C ILE A 112 -2.18 -0.14 -8.68
N LYS A 113 -3.07 -0.13 -7.69
CA LYS A 113 -3.78 1.07 -7.27
C LYS A 113 -2.87 1.91 -6.36
N VAL A 114 -2.64 3.17 -6.75
CA VAL A 114 -1.73 4.07 -6.01
C VAL A 114 -2.55 5.07 -5.19
N VAL A 115 -2.28 5.13 -3.89
CA VAL A 115 -2.97 6.00 -2.93
C VAL A 115 -1.94 6.89 -2.22
N PRO A 116 -1.54 8.02 -2.82
CA PRO A 116 -0.55 8.90 -2.22
C PRO A 116 -1.13 9.71 -1.06
N VAL A 117 -0.40 9.79 0.04
CA VAL A 117 -0.67 10.77 1.10
C VAL A 117 -0.07 12.11 0.69
N CYS A 118 -0.91 13.13 0.56
CA CYS A 118 -0.54 14.44 0.05
C CYS A 118 -0.59 15.50 1.15
N ALA A 119 0.50 16.26 1.30
CA ALA A 119 0.61 17.35 2.28
C ALA A 119 0.04 18.68 1.78
N SER A 120 -0.30 18.79 0.49
CA SER A 120 -0.82 20.02 -0.11
C SER A 120 -1.72 19.74 -1.31
N VAL A 121 -2.57 20.71 -1.63
CA VAL A 121 -3.40 20.66 -2.86
C VAL A 121 -2.53 20.59 -4.12
N GLY A 122 -1.39 21.30 -4.12
CA GLY A 122 -0.44 21.27 -5.26
C GLY A 122 0.11 19.87 -5.51
N LEU A 123 0.52 19.16 -4.45
CA LEU A 123 0.99 17.78 -4.57
C LEU A 123 -0.14 16.85 -5.02
N ALA A 124 -1.34 16.99 -4.46
CA ALA A 124 -2.49 16.16 -4.85
C ALA A 124 -2.80 16.29 -6.35
N ARG A 125 -2.83 17.52 -6.88
CA ARG A 125 -3.03 17.76 -8.32
C ARG A 125 -1.89 17.21 -9.19
N MET A 126 -0.68 17.21 -8.67
CA MET A 126 0.48 16.66 -9.40
C MET A 126 0.38 15.15 -9.51
N VAL A 127 0.12 14.45 -8.41
CA VAL A 127 0.04 12.98 -8.40
C VAL A 127 -1.20 12.46 -9.12
N GLU A 128 -2.29 13.22 -9.15
CA GLU A 128 -3.49 12.87 -9.92
C GLU A 128 -3.21 12.79 -11.44
N ARG A 129 -2.23 13.56 -11.92
CA ARG A 129 -1.86 13.62 -13.36
C ARG A 129 -0.74 12.66 -13.73
N ALA A 130 -0.06 12.08 -12.76
CA ALA A 130 1.10 11.22 -12.99
C ALA A 130 0.67 9.78 -13.25
#